data_04c20b02efbd6f2640364c863fcea7f5
#
_entry.id   04c20b02efbd6f2640364c863fcea7f5
#
_cell.length_a   1.000
_cell.length_b   1.000
_cell.length_c   1.000
_cell.angle_alpha   90.00
_cell.angle_beta   90.00
_cell.angle_gamma   90.00
#
_symmetry.space_group_name_H-M   'P 1'
#
loop_
_entity.id
_entity.type
_entity.pdbx_description
1 polymer ?
#
loop_
_entity_poly.entity_id
_entity_poly.type
_entity_poly.pdbx_seq_one_letter_code
_entity_poly.pdbx_strand_id
1 'polypeptide(L)'
;MRLDTPYGNIEPSRRTIAASLFFAGYAAAALSADAEPIVTPSDGLTIEEVHIRGANNYSLPAYVARPQGQGRHPAIIVVNEVFGIHDYIKDTCRRFARAGFVAVAPDYFNRAGNPAPLTDMNAVRQIVQTAHYEQVMGDTAGAIHWLQAQRFVNSRALAITGFCWGGGVTWMAAARFPRDLRAAVAWYGPLLRPQPNGFGYEEHRPYPIDIAPTLRTPVLGLYGALDQGISQDAVTQMRTALNAHGNPTHSEIFVYPDAQHGFHADYRASYNQHDAQDGWTRLIAWFHQHGVG
;
A
#
# COMPACT_ATOMS: atom_id res chain seq x y z
N MET A 1 59.46 -5.69 -14.21
CA MET A 1 58.88 -5.63 -12.89
C MET A 1 57.39 -5.30 -13.07
N ARG A 2 56.52 -6.30 -13.10
CA ARG A 2 55.08 -6.13 -13.25
C ARG A 2 54.49 -6.09 -11.85
N LEU A 3 53.74 -5.05 -11.55
CA LEU A 3 52.94 -4.94 -10.32
C LEU A 3 51.59 -5.63 -10.56
N ASP A 4 51.41 -6.79 -9.94
CA ASP A 4 50.12 -7.47 -9.90
C ASP A 4 49.16 -6.71 -8.93
N THR A 5 48.02 -6.27 -9.45
CA THR A 5 46.96 -5.69 -8.66
C THR A 5 46.08 -6.80 -8.06
N PRO A 6 45.82 -6.80 -6.75
CA PRO A 6 44.99 -7.79 -6.10
C PRO A 6 43.53 -7.31 -6.00
N TYR A 7 42.82 -7.22 -7.10
CA TYR A 7 41.38 -7.12 -7.08
C TYR A 7 40.79 -8.16 -8.02
N GLY A 8 40.52 -9.33 -7.46
CA GLY A 8 39.72 -10.34 -8.12
C GLY A 8 38.34 -9.77 -8.49
N ASN A 9 37.90 -10.00 -9.73
CA ASN A 9 36.60 -9.73 -10.21
C ASN A 9 35.59 -10.50 -9.32
N ILE A 10 34.94 -9.80 -8.40
CA ILE A 10 33.80 -10.33 -7.66
C ILE A 10 32.58 -10.23 -8.59
N GLU A 11 32.28 -11.30 -9.30
CA GLU A 11 31.01 -11.39 -10.01
C GLU A 11 29.86 -11.28 -8.97
N PRO A 12 28.91 -10.35 -9.15
CA PRO A 12 27.79 -10.23 -8.24
C PRO A 12 26.99 -11.52 -8.25
N SER A 13 26.76 -12.09 -7.07
CA SER A 13 25.98 -13.31 -6.95
C SER A 13 24.55 -13.10 -7.49
N ARG A 14 23.90 -14.16 -8.00
CA ARG A 14 22.50 -14.12 -8.44
C ARG A 14 21.55 -13.54 -7.36
N ARG A 15 21.93 -13.65 -6.09
CA ARG A 15 21.22 -13.10 -4.93
C ARG A 15 21.31 -11.56 -4.83
N THR A 16 22.48 -10.99 -5.19
CA THR A 16 22.70 -9.54 -5.23
C THR A 16 21.93 -8.90 -6.40
N ILE A 17 21.80 -9.62 -7.51
CA ILE A 17 21.04 -9.18 -8.68
C ILE A 17 19.56 -9.12 -8.39
N ALA A 18 18.98 -10.12 -7.67
CA ALA A 18 17.55 -10.12 -7.33
C ALA A 18 17.14 -9.00 -6.36
N ALA A 19 17.99 -8.67 -5.39
CA ALA A 19 17.72 -7.55 -4.46
C ALA A 19 17.84 -6.19 -5.15
N SER A 20 18.75 -6.04 -6.12
CA SER A 20 18.88 -4.81 -6.93
C SER A 20 17.75 -4.67 -7.96
N LEU A 21 17.20 -5.76 -8.49
CA LEU A 21 16.08 -5.72 -9.44
C LEU A 21 14.76 -5.26 -8.77
N PHE A 22 14.50 -5.64 -7.54
CA PHE A 22 13.32 -5.16 -6.80
C PHE A 22 13.35 -3.63 -6.64
N PHE A 23 14.50 -3.07 -6.25
CA PHE A 23 14.68 -1.61 -6.12
C PHE A 23 14.82 -0.89 -7.47
N ALA A 24 15.42 -1.54 -8.49
CA ALA A 24 15.52 -0.98 -9.84
C ALA A 24 14.11 -0.84 -10.48
N GLY A 25 13.19 -1.78 -10.23
CA GLY A 25 11.79 -1.66 -10.60
C GLY A 25 11.10 -0.46 -9.95
N TYR A 26 11.36 -0.22 -8.65
CA TYR A 26 10.87 0.97 -7.96
C TYR A 26 11.48 2.27 -8.49
N ALA A 27 12.78 2.28 -8.76
CA ALA A 27 13.48 3.45 -9.28
C ALA A 27 13.03 3.80 -10.72
N ALA A 28 12.81 2.80 -11.57
CA ALA A 28 12.25 3.02 -12.91
C ALA A 28 10.81 3.55 -12.86
N ALA A 29 10.00 3.06 -11.93
CA ALA A 29 8.65 3.57 -11.70
C ALA A 29 8.63 4.94 -11.00
N ALA A 30 9.75 5.45 -10.49
CA ALA A 30 9.86 6.77 -9.87
C ALA A 30 10.13 7.91 -10.89
N LEU A 31 10.28 7.60 -12.18
CA LEU A 31 10.35 8.63 -13.22
C LEU A 31 9.02 9.37 -13.30
N SER A 32 9.08 10.69 -13.47
CA SER A 32 7.88 11.54 -13.62
C SER A 32 7.09 11.17 -14.88
N ALA A 33 5.78 11.28 -14.79
CA ALA A 33 4.89 11.16 -15.95
C ALA A 33 5.12 12.32 -16.93
N ASP A 34 4.85 12.07 -18.20
CA ASP A 34 4.78 13.14 -19.22
C ASP A 34 3.50 13.99 -19.09
N ALA A 35 2.51 13.53 -18.31
CA ALA A 35 1.25 14.21 -18.02
C ALA A 35 1.25 14.81 -16.61
N GLU A 36 0.50 15.92 -16.44
CA GLU A 36 0.30 16.50 -15.12
C GLU A 36 -0.52 15.55 -14.23
N PRO A 37 -0.14 15.41 -12.94
CA PRO A 37 -0.89 14.63 -11.98
C PRO A 37 -2.34 15.12 -11.84
N ILE A 38 -3.26 14.21 -11.59
CA ILE A 38 -4.66 14.55 -11.34
C ILE A 38 -4.77 15.30 -10.01
N VAL A 39 -5.47 16.44 -10.02
CA VAL A 39 -5.75 17.24 -8.84
C VAL A 39 -7.26 17.27 -8.58
N THR A 40 -7.70 16.55 -7.55
CA THR A 40 -9.11 16.54 -7.14
C THR A 40 -9.42 17.81 -6.33
N PRO A 41 -10.41 18.63 -6.75
CA PRO A 41 -10.80 19.81 -6.02
C PRO A 41 -11.28 19.49 -4.59
N SER A 42 -10.99 20.39 -3.65
CA SER A 42 -11.40 20.27 -2.25
C SER A 42 -12.77 20.88 -1.93
N ASP A 43 -13.43 21.52 -2.91
CA ASP A 43 -14.76 22.13 -2.72
C ASP A 43 -15.78 21.06 -2.28
N GLY A 44 -16.55 21.35 -1.24
CA GLY A 44 -17.51 20.41 -0.67
C GLY A 44 -16.88 19.29 0.16
N LEU A 45 -15.56 19.36 0.41
CA LEU A 45 -14.85 18.45 1.29
C LEU A 45 -14.36 19.16 2.56
N THR A 46 -14.24 18.42 3.64
CA THR A 46 -13.48 18.80 4.82
C THR A 46 -12.13 18.10 4.77
N ILE A 47 -11.06 18.88 4.80
CA ILE A 47 -9.68 18.41 4.81
C ILE A 47 -9.05 18.78 6.15
N GLU A 48 -8.46 17.80 6.82
CA GLU A 48 -7.88 17.98 8.15
C GLU A 48 -6.54 17.24 8.26
N GLU A 49 -5.59 17.83 8.95
CA GLU A 49 -4.42 17.11 9.45
C GLU A 49 -4.67 16.87 10.95
N VAL A 50 -4.65 15.59 11.33
CA VAL A 50 -4.94 15.15 12.69
C VAL A 50 -3.79 14.36 13.27
N HIS A 51 -3.78 14.20 14.59
CA HIS A 51 -2.88 13.27 15.26
C HIS A 51 -3.70 12.12 15.83
N ILE A 52 -3.36 10.91 15.46
CA ILE A 52 -3.97 9.69 15.98
C ILE A 52 -3.03 9.00 16.96
N ARG A 53 -3.58 8.22 17.88
CA ARG A 53 -2.78 7.45 18.84
C ARG A 53 -2.28 6.18 18.17
N GLY A 54 -1.05 6.23 17.63
CA GLY A 54 -0.38 5.09 17.01
C GLY A 54 0.28 4.15 18.00
N ALA A 55 1.08 3.22 17.47
CA ALA A 55 1.87 2.27 18.24
C ALA A 55 2.70 2.97 19.33
N ASN A 56 2.82 2.34 20.50
CA ASN A 56 3.54 2.87 21.65
C ASN A 56 3.09 4.27 22.10
N ASN A 57 1.80 4.57 21.94
CA ASN A 57 1.18 5.87 22.23
C ASN A 57 1.79 7.05 21.45
N TYR A 58 2.43 6.78 20.33
CA TYR A 58 2.98 7.83 19.49
C TYR A 58 1.87 8.72 18.90
N SER A 59 2.10 10.04 18.92
CA SER A 59 1.22 11.02 18.28
C SER A 59 1.47 11.00 16.77
N LEU A 60 0.77 10.10 16.07
CA LEU A 60 0.97 9.82 14.64
C LEU A 60 0.18 10.80 13.80
N PRO A 61 0.83 11.64 12.96
CA PRO A 61 0.14 12.50 12.03
C PRO A 61 -0.65 11.69 11.01
N ALA A 62 -1.80 12.23 10.59
CA ALA A 62 -2.60 11.63 9.53
C ALA A 62 -3.32 12.71 8.73
N TYR A 63 -3.41 12.52 7.42
CA TYR A 63 -4.22 13.34 6.54
C TYR A 63 -5.64 12.74 6.45
N VAL A 64 -6.66 13.60 6.56
CA VAL A 64 -8.06 13.19 6.49
C VAL A 64 -8.78 14.01 5.43
N ALA A 65 -9.57 13.32 4.59
CA ALA A 65 -10.51 13.95 3.68
C ALA A 65 -11.89 13.30 3.85
N ARG A 66 -12.95 14.11 3.93
CA ARG A 66 -14.32 13.62 4.07
C ARG A 66 -15.32 14.55 3.38
N PRO A 67 -16.53 14.05 3.02
CA PRO A 67 -17.62 14.90 2.59
C PRO A 67 -17.94 15.95 3.65
N GLN A 68 -18.32 17.15 3.21
CA GLN A 68 -18.93 18.15 4.11
C GLN A 68 -20.36 17.77 4.45
N GLY A 69 -20.83 18.24 5.60
CA GLY A 69 -22.21 18.06 6.02
C GLY A 69 -22.38 17.05 7.14
N GLN A 70 -23.64 16.74 7.41
CA GLN A 70 -24.04 15.81 8.48
C GLN A 70 -24.28 14.42 7.90
N GLY A 71 -24.07 13.40 8.73
CA GLY A 71 -24.25 12.01 8.37
C GLY A 71 -23.09 11.14 8.80
N ARG A 72 -23.29 9.82 8.70
CA ARG A 72 -22.23 8.85 8.91
C ARG A 72 -21.83 8.25 7.58
N HIS A 73 -20.56 8.30 7.28
CA HIS A 73 -19.98 7.80 6.05
C HIS A 73 -19.20 6.51 6.29
N PRO A 74 -19.14 5.59 5.33
CA PRO A 74 -18.17 4.51 5.35
C PRO A 74 -16.76 5.10 5.37
N ALA A 75 -15.76 4.36 5.86
CA ALA A 75 -14.42 4.92 5.98
C ALA A 75 -13.35 3.97 5.45
N ILE A 76 -12.29 4.58 4.92
CA ILE A 76 -11.17 3.89 4.28
C ILE A 76 -9.86 4.38 4.90
N ILE A 77 -9.01 3.43 5.30
CA ILE A 77 -7.62 3.70 5.60
C ILE A 77 -6.84 3.60 4.29
N VAL A 78 -6.12 4.66 3.94
CA VAL A 78 -5.28 4.73 2.73
C VAL A 78 -3.83 4.60 3.15
N VAL A 79 -3.19 3.51 2.75
CA VAL A 79 -1.78 3.23 3.07
C VAL A 79 -0.89 3.69 1.92
N ASN A 80 0.04 4.57 2.24
CA ASN A 80 0.95 5.19 1.29
C ASN A 80 1.95 4.20 0.66
N GLU A 81 2.58 4.66 -0.41
CA GLU A 81 3.76 4.03 -1.02
C GLU A 81 5.02 4.33 -0.18
N VAL A 82 6.19 3.87 -0.64
CA VAL A 82 7.49 4.17 -0.01
C VAL A 82 7.80 5.68 0.08
N PHE A 83 7.09 6.51 -0.66
CA PHE A 83 7.27 7.96 -0.70
C PHE A 83 6.46 8.72 0.35
N GLY A 84 5.78 8.03 1.29
CA GLY A 84 5.03 8.66 2.39
C GLY A 84 3.75 9.37 1.93
N ILE A 85 3.33 10.36 2.73
CA ILE A 85 2.11 11.14 2.48
C ILE A 85 2.43 12.33 1.57
N HIS A 86 2.54 12.07 0.27
CA HIS A 86 2.73 13.08 -0.77
C HIS A 86 1.41 13.42 -1.48
N ASP A 87 1.45 14.34 -2.45
CA ASP A 87 0.25 14.90 -3.09
C ASP A 87 -0.67 13.85 -3.71
N TYR A 88 -0.14 12.80 -4.31
CA TYR A 88 -0.92 11.69 -4.86
C TYR A 88 -1.73 10.95 -3.78
N ILE A 89 -1.16 10.68 -2.61
CA ILE A 89 -1.88 10.03 -1.50
C ILE A 89 -2.96 10.96 -0.94
N LYS A 90 -2.63 12.25 -0.77
CA LYS A 90 -3.60 13.27 -0.37
C LYS A 90 -4.73 13.40 -1.39
N ASP A 91 -4.40 13.36 -2.68
CA ASP A 91 -5.39 13.38 -3.77
C ASP A 91 -6.27 12.13 -3.78
N THR A 92 -5.69 10.96 -3.61
CA THR A 92 -6.42 9.69 -3.47
C THR A 92 -7.44 9.76 -2.32
N CYS A 93 -7.07 10.34 -1.17
CA CYS A 93 -8.02 10.58 -0.07
C CYS A 93 -9.17 11.52 -0.49
N ARG A 94 -8.88 12.59 -1.26
CA ARG A 94 -9.93 13.48 -1.78
C ARG A 94 -10.84 12.78 -2.79
N ARG A 95 -10.29 11.91 -3.66
CA ARG A 95 -11.11 11.06 -4.57
C ARG A 95 -12.08 10.18 -3.78
N PHE A 96 -11.64 9.53 -2.71
CA PHE A 96 -12.52 8.77 -1.82
C PHE A 96 -13.58 9.66 -1.15
N ALA A 97 -13.20 10.84 -0.70
CA ALA A 97 -14.15 11.77 -0.10
C ALA A 97 -15.21 12.24 -1.11
N ARG A 98 -14.85 12.46 -2.38
CA ARG A 98 -15.80 12.72 -3.47
C ARG A 98 -16.72 11.53 -3.76
N ALA A 99 -16.25 10.32 -3.53
CA ALA A 99 -17.05 9.09 -3.66
C ALA A 99 -17.90 8.79 -2.41
N GLY A 100 -17.92 9.68 -1.40
CA GLY A 100 -18.78 9.57 -0.22
C GLY A 100 -18.15 8.93 1.00
N PHE A 101 -16.85 8.63 0.98
CA PHE A 101 -16.15 7.99 2.09
C PHE A 101 -15.40 9.02 2.98
N VAL A 102 -15.17 8.64 4.23
CA VAL A 102 -14.11 9.26 5.03
C VAL A 102 -12.81 8.54 4.71
N ALA A 103 -11.80 9.25 4.24
CA ALA A 103 -10.47 8.68 3.96
C ALA A 103 -9.46 9.20 4.97
N VAL A 104 -8.68 8.31 5.58
CA VAL A 104 -7.57 8.65 6.47
C VAL A 104 -6.28 8.01 6.00
N ALA A 105 -5.23 8.81 5.87
CA ALA A 105 -3.90 8.34 5.53
C ALA A 105 -2.93 8.63 6.70
N PRO A 106 -2.62 7.63 7.55
CA PRO A 106 -1.62 7.77 8.60
C PRO A 106 -0.21 7.88 8.02
N ASP A 107 0.63 8.74 8.60
CA ASP A 107 2.02 8.87 8.19
C ASP A 107 2.92 7.82 8.88
N TYR A 108 2.95 6.63 8.34
CA TYR A 108 3.67 5.49 8.90
C TYR A 108 5.19 5.71 9.05
N PHE A 109 5.76 6.67 8.31
CA PHE A 109 7.19 6.93 8.32
C PHE A 109 7.60 8.12 9.20
N ASN A 110 6.64 8.87 9.73
CA ASN A 110 6.87 10.13 10.45
C ASN A 110 7.95 10.05 11.55
N ARG A 111 8.06 8.90 12.24
CA ARG A 111 9.08 8.69 13.28
C ARG A 111 10.52 8.76 12.78
N ALA A 112 10.73 8.37 11.53
CA ALA A 112 12.06 8.30 10.91
C ALA A 112 12.34 9.48 9.96
N GLY A 113 11.29 10.18 9.52
CA GLY A 113 11.39 11.32 8.63
C GLY A 113 10.33 11.32 7.54
N ASN A 114 10.40 12.29 6.65
CA ASN A 114 9.50 12.42 5.52
C ASN A 114 10.23 12.02 4.22
N PRO A 115 9.85 10.91 3.57
CA PRO A 115 10.48 10.50 2.31
C PRO A 115 9.99 11.29 1.09
N ALA A 116 8.87 12.04 1.18
CA ALA A 116 8.24 12.70 0.04
C ALA A 116 9.17 13.66 -0.75
N PRO A 117 10.03 14.48 -0.12
CA PRO A 117 10.92 15.37 -0.85
C PRO A 117 12.22 14.70 -1.32
N LEU A 118 12.45 13.42 -0.99
CA LEU A 118 13.72 12.76 -1.26
C LEU A 118 13.77 12.20 -2.69
N THR A 119 14.86 12.48 -3.38
CA THR A 119 15.16 11.96 -4.71
C THR A 119 16.15 10.77 -4.67
N ASP A 120 16.91 10.64 -3.58
CA ASP A 120 17.81 9.50 -3.36
C ASP A 120 17.04 8.31 -2.81
N MET A 121 16.93 7.25 -3.61
CA MET A 121 16.24 6.02 -3.24
C MET A 121 16.89 5.27 -2.07
N ASN A 122 18.19 5.47 -1.80
CA ASN A 122 18.83 4.89 -0.62
C ASN A 122 18.36 5.60 0.66
N ALA A 123 18.22 6.92 0.62
CA ALA A 123 17.68 7.69 1.74
C ALA A 123 16.20 7.33 2.00
N VAL A 124 15.38 7.20 0.95
CA VAL A 124 14.00 6.67 1.05
C VAL A 124 13.99 5.30 1.71
N ARG A 125 14.84 4.39 1.23
CA ARG A 125 14.97 3.03 1.77
C ARG A 125 15.31 3.03 3.26
N GLN A 126 16.24 3.86 3.71
CA GLN A 126 16.62 3.97 5.12
C GLN A 126 15.42 4.33 6.00
N ILE A 127 14.58 5.28 5.57
CA ILE A 127 13.36 5.65 6.29
C ILE A 127 12.37 4.48 6.32
N VAL A 128 12.06 3.91 5.16
CA VAL A 128 11.02 2.86 5.05
C VAL A 128 11.38 1.61 5.84
N GLN A 129 12.66 1.25 5.92
CA GLN A 129 13.12 0.08 6.68
C GLN A 129 12.91 0.20 8.19
N THR A 130 12.67 1.40 8.72
CA THR A 130 12.36 1.60 10.14
C THR A 130 10.90 1.29 10.49
N ALA A 131 10.03 1.18 9.50
CA ALA A 131 8.61 0.88 9.69
C ALA A 131 8.41 -0.63 9.91
N HIS A 132 8.75 -1.10 11.11
CA HIS A 132 8.64 -2.49 11.52
C HIS A 132 7.19 -2.96 11.59
N TYR A 133 6.95 -4.24 11.32
CA TYR A 133 5.63 -4.85 11.20
C TYR A 133 4.70 -4.52 12.38
N GLU A 134 5.11 -4.76 13.61
CA GLU A 134 4.26 -4.52 14.79
C GLU A 134 3.96 -3.01 15.00
N GLN A 135 4.90 -2.14 14.66
CA GLN A 135 4.67 -0.69 14.67
C GLN A 135 3.61 -0.31 13.64
N VAL A 136 3.74 -0.77 12.40
CA VAL A 136 2.79 -0.48 11.32
C VAL A 136 1.39 -1.02 11.63
N MET A 137 1.31 -2.23 12.20
CA MET A 137 0.02 -2.79 12.63
C MET A 137 -0.57 -2.02 13.82
N GLY A 138 0.25 -1.57 14.77
CA GLY A 138 -0.19 -0.72 15.88
C GLY A 138 -0.67 0.65 15.42
N ASP A 139 -0.03 1.25 14.44
CA ASP A 139 -0.46 2.52 13.83
C ASP A 139 -1.78 2.35 13.05
N THR A 140 -1.93 1.23 12.35
CA THR A 140 -3.18 0.87 11.67
C THR A 140 -4.31 0.65 12.68
N ALA A 141 -4.05 -0.02 13.80
CA ALA A 141 -5.02 -0.15 14.89
C ALA A 141 -5.43 1.22 15.44
N GLY A 142 -4.46 2.13 15.60
CA GLY A 142 -4.74 3.51 15.99
C GLY A 142 -5.67 4.23 15.02
N ALA A 143 -5.47 4.06 13.72
CA ALA A 143 -6.35 4.63 12.70
C ALA A 143 -7.76 4.03 12.75
N ILE A 144 -7.89 2.73 12.93
CA ILE A 144 -9.17 2.04 13.11
C ILE A 144 -9.91 2.62 14.33
N HIS A 145 -9.26 2.68 15.49
CA HIS A 145 -9.86 3.21 16.71
C HIS A 145 -10.25 4.68 16.57
N TRP A 146 -9.39 5.48 15.92
CA TRP A 146 -9.71 6.88 15.68
C TRP A 146 -10.97 7.02 14.80
N LEU A 147 -11.06 6.26 13.70
CA LEU A 147 -12.25 6.25 12.82
C LEU A 147 -13.51 5.82 13.58
N GLN A 148 -13.42 4.75 14.38
CA GLN A 148 -14.55 4.24 15.16
C GLN A 148 -15.09 5.26 16.19
N ALA A 149 -14.22 6.15 16.67
CA ALA A 149 -14.60 7.20 17.61
C ALA A 149 -15.24 8.43 16.96
N GLN A 150 -15.19 8.57 15.63
CA GLN A 150 -15.74 9.75 14.94
C GLN A 150 -17.25 9.66 14.76
N ARG A 151 -17.96 10.74 15.08
CA ARG A 151 -19.42 10.80 14.92
C ARG A 151 -19.88 10.75 13.46
N PHE A 152 -19.04 11.18 12.54
CA PHE A 152 -19.28 11.20 11.10
C PHE A 152 -18.87 9.89 10.39
N VAL A 153 -18.41 8.88 11.12
CA VAL A 153 -18.04 7.58 10.58
C VAL A 153 -19.07 6.51 10.92
N ASN A 154 -19.45 5.71 9.93
CA ASN A 154 -20.10 4.43 10.14
C ASN A 154 -19.04 3.40 10.57
N SER A 155 -18.89 3.20 11.87
CA SER A 155 -17.86 2.31 12.45
C SER A 155 -17.98 0.83 12.05
N ARG A 156 -19.10 0.43 11.41
CA ARG A 156 -19.31 -0.93 10.89
C ARG A 156 -18.93 -1.08 9.42
N ALA A 157 -18.59 0.01 8.73
CA ALA A 157 -18.27 0.06 7.31
C ALA A 157 -16.86 0.61 7.11
N LEU A 158 -15.85 -0.13 7.60
CA LEU A 158 -14.43 0.23 7.47
C LEU A 158 -13.75 -0.67 6.46
N ALA A 159 -12.93 -0.07 5.59
CA ALA A 159 -12.06 -0.75 4.65
C ALA A 159 -10.64 -0.21 4.72
N ILE A 160 -9.73 -0.91 4.04
CA ILE A 160 -8.35 -0.48 3.87
C ILE A 160 -7.92 -0.67 2.42
N THR A 161 -7.15 0.27 1.91
CA THR A 161 -6.47 0.15 0.62
C THR A 161 -5.05 0.68 0.75
N GLY A 162 -4.16 0.21 -0.12
CA GLY A 162 -2.77 0.69 -0.11
C GLY A 162 -2.03 0.33 -1.38
N PHE A 163 -0.99 1.10 -1.65
CA PHE A 163 -0.26 1.12 -2.90
C PHE A 163 1.19 0.70 -2.67
N CYS A 164 1.76 -0.14 -3.54
CA CYS A 164 3.16 -0.53 -3.46
C CYS A 164 3.48 -1.17 -2.09
N TRP A 165 4.39 -0.62 -1.31
CA TRP A 165 4.62 -1.04 0.08
C TRP A 165 3.31 -1.13 0.88
N GLY A 166 2.45 -0.13 0.75
CA GLY A 166 1.14 -0.10 1.38
C GLY A 166 0.18 -1.19 0.91
N GLY A 167 0.34 -1.70 -0.31
CA GLY A 167 -0.40 -2.87 -0.78
C GLY A 167 -0.04 -4.13 0.02
N GLY A 168 1.23 -4.32 0.36
CA GLY A 168 1.67 -5.37 1.28
C GLY A 168 1.11 -5.18 2.69
N VAL A 169 1.13 -3.95 3.21
CA VAL A 169 0.51 -3.61 4.50
C VAL A 169 -1.00 -3.91 4.50
N THR A 170 -1.68 -3.65 3.39
CA THR A 170 -3.13 -3.92 3.24
C THR A 170 -3.45 -5.40 3.42
N TRP A 171 -2.70 -6.32 2.80
CA TRP A 171 -2.85 -7.76 3.03
C TRP A 171 -2.67 -8.13 4.50
N MET A 172 -1.63 -7.59 5.14
CA MET A 172 -1.31 -7.87 6.52
C MET A 172 -2.37 -7.33 7.48
N ALA A 173 -2.87 -6.12 7.25
CA ALA A 173 -3.94 -5.50 8.04
C ALA A 173 -5.27 -6.26 7.90
N ALA A 174 -5.62 -6.73 6.70
CA ALA A 174 -6.80 -7.57 6.47
C ALA A 174 -6.77 -8.85 7.30
N ALA A 175 -5.59 -9.47 7.47
CA ALA A 175 -5.43 -10.65 8.31
C ALA A 175 -5.46 -10.30 9.82
N ARG A 176 -4.89 -9.16 10.20
CA ARG A 176 -4.75 -8.76 11.61
C ARG A 176 -6.02 -8.23 12.23
N PHE A 177 -6.89 -7.55 11.43
CA PHE A 177 -8.08 -6.85 11.90
C PHE A 177 -9.38 -7.34 11.26
N PRO A 178 -9.67 -8.66 11.24
CA PRO A 178 -10.85 -9.21 10.52
C PRO A 178 -12.18 -8.87 11.20
N ARG A 179 -12.16 -8.34 12.42
CA ARG A 179 -13.37 -7.91 13.13
C ARG A 179 -13.74 -6.46 12.82
N ASP A 180 -12.76 -5.67 12.39
CA ASP A 180 -12.89 -4.23 12.17
C ASP A 180 -13.01 -3.91 10.68
N LEU A 181 -12.22 -4.57 9.83
CA LEU A 181 -12.19 -4.34 8.39
C LEU A 181 -13.14 -5.28 7.66
N ARG A 182 -14.03 -4.70 6.86
CA ARG A 182 -15.00 -5.45 6.03
C ARG A 182 -14.45 -5.89 4.71
N ALA A 183 -13.53 -5.09 4.14
CA ALA A 183 -12.90 -5.35 2.85
C ALA A 183 -11.53 -4.68 2.78
N ALA A 184 -10.69 -5.19 1.88
CA ALA A 184 -9.39 -4.60 1.57
C ALA A 184 -9.12 -4.63 0.06
N VAL A 185 -8.37 -3.63 -0.45
CA VAL A 185 -7.88 -3.62 -1.83
C VAL A 185 -6.40 -3.29 -1.85
N ALA A 186 -5.60 -4.23 -2.33
CA ALA A 186 -4.14 -4.13 -2.35
C ALA A 186 -3.62 -3.90 -3.78
N TRP A 187 -2.98 -2.76 -4.02
CA TRP A 187 -2.44 -2.39 -5.32
C TRP A 187 -0.94 -2.70 -5.39
N TYR A 188 -0.55 -3.56 -6.31
CA TYR A 188 0.84 -3.93 -6.64
C TYR A 188 1.75 -4.04 -5.39
N GLY A 189 1.21 -4.64 -4.31
CA GLY A 189 1.94 -4.84 -3.07
C GLY A 189 2.79 -6.11 -3.06
N PRO A 190 3.94 -6.12 -2.33
CA PRO A 190 4.75 -7.31 -2.20
C PRO A 190 3.95 -8.46 -1.58
N LEU A 191 4.09 -9.66 -2.14
CA LEU A 191 3.33 -10.86 -1.77
C LEU A 191 4.17 -11.89 -1.01
N LEU A 192 5.42 -12.06 -1.42
CA LEU A 192 6.30 -13.09 -0.91
C LEU A 192 7.24 -12.56 0.17
N ARG A 193 7.80 -13.48 0.94
CA ARG A 193 8.88 -13.18 1.89
C ARG A 193 10.13 -12.75 1.11
N PRO A 194 10.72 -11.58 1.41
CA PRO A 194 12.00 -11.19 0.82
C PRO A 194 13.12 -12.15 1.26
N GLN A 195 14.20 -12.15 0.51
CA GLN A 195 15.42 -12.83 0.95
C GLN A 195 15.95 -12.19 2.24
N PRO A 196 16.63 -12.94 3.11
CA PRO A 196 17.33 -12.39 4.27
C PRO A 196 18.19 -11.19 3.86
N ASN A 197 18.13 -10.10 4.63
CA ASN A 197 18.76 -8.81 4.35
C ASN A 197 18.20 -8.06 3.10
N GLY A 198 17.15 -8.59 2.45
CA GLY A 198 16.43 -7.89 1.40
C GLY A 198 15.57 -6.74 1.96
N PHE A 199 15.11 -5.87 1.07
CA PHE A 199 14.21 -4.79 1.46
C PHE A 199 12.89 -5.35 2.01
N GLY A 200 12.46 -4.83 3.19
CA GLY A 200 11.25 -5.28 3.88
C GLY A 200 11.39 -6.63 4.57
N TYR A 201 12.60 -7.23 4.59
CA TYR A 201 12.84 -8.42 5.41
C TYR A 201 12.84 -8.06 6.90
N GLU A 202 12.08 -8.82 7.67
CA GLU A 202 12.04 -8.75 9.13
C GLU A 202 11.87 -10.18 9.66
N GLU A 203 12.73 -10.57 10.57
CA GLU A 203 12.70 -11.91 11.12
C GLU A 203 11.45 -12.10 12.01
N HIS A 204 10.87 -13.30 11.97
CA HIS A 204 9.70 -13.68 12.79
C HIS A 204 8.39 -12.94 12.50
N ARG A 205 8.31 -12.10 11.44
CA ARG A 205 7.02 -11.54 11.02
C ARG A 205 6.35 -12.43 9.95
N PRO A 206 5.01 -12.43 9.85
CA PRO A 206 4.33 -13.02 8.69
C PRO A 206 4.44 -12.12 7.45
N TYR A 207 4.24 -12.71 6.28
CA TYR A 207 4.14 -12.04 4.98
C TYR A 207 2.80 -12.38 4.32
N PRO A 208 2.34 -11.66 3.29
CA PRO A 208 1.06 -11.94 2.66
C PRO A 208 0.85 -13.40 2.26
N ILE A 209 1.87 -14.05 1.71
CA ILE A 209 1.82 -15.47 1.35
C ILE A 209 1.57 -16.39 2.57
N ASP A 210 2.10 -16.03 3.73
CA ASP A 210 1.99 -16.84 4.95
C ASP A 210 0.57 -16.75 5.56
N ILE A 211 -0.11 -15.60 5.40
CA ILE A 211 -1.44 -15.37 5.98
C ILE A 211 -2.59 -15.73 5.01
N ALA A 212 -2.30 -15.86 3.73
CA ALA A 212 -3.31 -16.11 2.71
C ALA A 212 -4.24 -17.30 3.02
N PRO A 213 -3.74 -18.46 3.52
CA PRO A 213 -4.58 -19.62 3.81
C PRO A 213 -5.58 -19.40 4.97
N THR A 214 -5.32 -18.43 5.84
CA THR A 214 -6.13 -18.18 7.05
C THR A 214 -6.84 -16.81 7.03
N LEU A 215 -6.85 -16.15 5.90
CA LEU A 215 -7.46 -14.85 5.71
C LEU A 215 -8.97 -14.90 5.98
N ARG A 216 -9.48 -13.87 6.66
CA ARG A 216 -10.92 -13.77 7.01
C ARG A 216 -11.59 -12.50 6.51
N THR A 217 -10.81 -11.48 6.16
CA THR A 217 -11.29 -10.28 5.48
C THR A 217 -11.13 -10.47 3.98
N PRO A 218 -12.15 -10.24 3.15
CA PRO A 218 -12.02 -10.33 1.70
C PRO A 218 -11.05 -9.28 1.16
N VAL A 219 -10.12 -9.71 0.32
CA VAL A 219 -9.10 -8.86 -0.30
C VAL A 219 -9.15 -8.98 -1.82
N LEU A 220 -9.23 -7.84 -2.50
CA LEU A 220 -8.97 -7.73 -3.93
C LEU A 220 -7.52 -7.26 -4.14
N GLY A 221 -6.71 -8.05 -4.81
CA GLY A 221 -5.37 -7.68 -5.25
C GLY A 221 -5.38 -7.18 -6.70
N LEU A 222 -4.79 -6.04 -6.98
CA LEU A 222 -4.69 -5.44 -8.31
C LEU A 222 -3.21 -5.33 -8.71
N TYR A 223 -2.81 -6.09 -9.72
CA TYR A 223 -1.40 -6.26 -10.11
C TYR A 223 -1.18 -6.05 -11.60
N GLY A 224 0.02 -5.69 -11.98
CA GLY A 224 0.42 -5.57 -13.38
C GLY A 224 1.22 -6.78 -13.86
N ALA A 225 0.99 -7.25 -15.08
CA ALA A 225 1.75 -8.36 -15.67
C ALA A 225 3.19 -7.96 -16.03
N LEU A 226 3.42 -6.68 -16.28
CA LEU A 226 4.75 -6.12 -16.60
C LEU A 226 5.51 -5.58 -15.39
N ASP A 227 5.01 -5.86 -14.17
CA ASP A 227 5.68 -5.45 -12.93
C ASP A 227 7.02 -6.18 -12.76
N GLN A 228 8.12 -5.41 -12.73
CA GLN A 228 9.47 -5.95 -12.57
C GLN A 228 9.80 -6.29 -11.10
N GLY A 229 9.05 -5.75 -10.15
CA GLY A 229 9.23 -5.99 -8.71
C GLY A 229 8.40 -7.16 -8.18
N ILE A 230 7.25 -7.45 -8.82
CA ILE A 230 6.32 -8.50 -8.40
C ILE A 230 6.03 -9.43 -9.58
N SER A 231 6.72 -10.55 -9.60
CA SER A 231 6.64 -11.51 -10.70
C SER A 231 5.25 -12.17 -10.80
N GLN A 232 4.90 -12.65 -11.99
CA GLN A 232 3.69 -13.45 -12.21
C GLN A 232 3.73 -14.78 -11.45
N ASP A 233 4.93 -15.29 -11.18
CA ASP A 233 5.12 -16.46 -10.31
C ASP A 233 4.70 -16.16 -8.86
N ALA A 234 5.05 -14.98 -8.33
CA ALA A 234 4.60 -14.54 -7.00
C ALA A 234 3.07 -14.41 -6.92
N VAL A 235 2.44 -13.88 -7.96
CA VAL A 235 0.97 -13.81 -8.07
C VAL A 235 0.35 -15.20 -8.10
N THR A 236 0.94 -16.12 -8.85
CA THR A 236 0.47 -17.51 -8.96
C THR A 236 0.59 -18.24 -7.62
N GLN A 237 1.71 -18.10 -6.91
CA GLN A 237 1.90 -18.66 -5.58
C GLN A 237 0.85 -18.10 -4.60
N MET A 238 0.60 -16.80 -4.61
CA MET A 238 -0.39 -16.18 -3.75
C MET A 238 -1.82 -16.67 -4.05
N ARG A 239 -2.21 -16.79 -5.32
CA ARG A 239 -3.49 -17.39 -5.72
C ARG A 239 -3.63 -18.82 -5.21
N THR A 240 -2.58 -19.62 -5.31
CA THR A 240 -2.54 -20.98 -4.78
C THR A 240 -2.72 -21.00 -3.27
N ALA A 241 -2.03 -20.12 -2.55
CA ALA A 241 -2.15 -20.02 -1.11
C ALA A 241 -3.55 -19.58 -0.66
N LEU A 242 -4.17 -18.62 -1.34
CA LEU A 242 -5.55 -18.18 -1.08
C LEU A 242 -6.55 -19.36 -1.23
N ASN A 243 -6.32 -20.24 -2.21
CA ASN A 243 -7.21 -21.36 -2.48
C ASN A 243 -6.91 -22.63 -1.65
N ALA A 244 -5.84 -22.64 -0.86
CA ALA A 244 -5.39 -23.83 -0.12
C ALA A 244 -6.45 -24.40 0.84
N HIS A 245 -7.37 -23.56 1.36
CA HIS A 245 -8.47 -23.92 2.24
C HIS A 245 -9.84 -23.50 1.69
N GLY A 246 -10.00 -23.52 0.36
CA GLY A 246 -11.26 -23.22 -0.31
C GLY A 246 -11.62 -21.73 -0.39
N ASN A 247 -10.68 -20.83 -0.06
CA ASN A 247 -10.84 -19.38 -0.16
C ASN A 247 -12.19 -18.87 0.43
N PRO A 248 -12.43 -19.02 1.72
CA PRO A 248 -13.74 -18.73 2.33
C PRO A 248 -14.10 -17.23 2.28
N THR A 249 -13.13 -16.35 2.02
CA THR A 249 -13.31 -14.93 1.85
C THR A 249 -13.64 -14.51 0.42
N HIS A 250 -13.52 -15.43 -0.53
CA HIS A 250 -13.58 -15.13 -1.96
C HIS A 250 -12.60 -14.03 -2.38
N SER A 251 -11.42 -13.98 -1.73
CA SER A 251 -10.37 -13.02 -2.09
C SER A 251 -9.85 -13.30 -3.50
N GLU A 252 -9.62 -12.24 -4.26
CA GLU A 252 -9.27 -12.31 -5.67
C GLU A 252 -7.98 -11.55 -5.96
N ILE A 253 -7.27 -11.97 -7.02
CA ILE A 253 -6.19 -11.20 -7.61
C ILE A 253 -6.50 -10.99 -9.08
N PHE A 254 -6.64 -9.73 -9.49
CA PHE A 254 -6.78 -9.33 -10.87
C PHE A 254 -5.43 -8.84 -11.41
N VAL A 255 -5.09 -9.24 -12.64
CA VAL A 255 -3.81 -8.87 -13.27
C VAL A 255 -4.11 -8.15 -14.59
N TYR A 256 -3.58 -6.94 -14.71
CA TYR A 256 -3.63 -6.12 -15.91
C TYR A 256 -2.47 -6.49 -16.84
N PRO A 257 -2.74 -6.93 -18.09
CA PRO A 257 -1.72 -7.48 -18.97
C PRO A 257 -0.64 -6.45 -19.36
N ASP A 258 -1.01 -5.18 -19.48
CA ASP A 258 -0.14 -4.11 -19.97
C ASP A 258 0.34 -3.16 -18.86
N ALA A 259 -0.01 -3.43 -17.60
CA ALA A 259 0.35 -2.59 -16.47
C ALA A 259 1.72 -2.95 -15.88
N GLN A 260 2.46 -1.91 -15.51
CA GLN A 260 3.70 -1.99 -14.75
C GLN A 260 3.47 -1.75 -13.25
N HIS A 261 4.54 -1.80 -12.44
CA HIS A 261 4.47 -1.36 -11.05
C HIS A 261 4.05 0.11 -10.95
N GLY A 262 3.11 0.42 -10.04
CA GLY A 262 2.67 1.80 -9.84
C GLY A 262 1.70 2.32 -10.92
N PHE A 263 1.05 1.44 -11.68
CA PHE A 263 0.16 1.83 -12.79
C PHE A 263 -1.02 2.73 -12.41
N HIS A 264 -1.38 2.81 -11.14
CA HIS A 264 -2.41 3.73 -10.66
C HIS A 264 -1.86 5.13 -10.29
N ALA A 265 -0.56 5.25 -10.10
CA ALA A 265 0.08 6.48 -9.62
C ALA A 265 0.30 7.47 -10.78
N ASP A 266 -0.61 8.43 -10.91
CA ASP A 266 -0.70 9.36 -12.05
C ASP A 266 0.47 10.36 -12.18
N TYR A 267 1.33 10.43 -11.19
CA TYR A 267 2.56 11.24 -11.23
C TYR A 267 3.77 10.49 -11.78
N ARG A 268 3.61 9.19 -12.15
CA ARG A 268 4.70 8.32 -12.62
C ARG A 268 4.60 8.03 -14.10
N ALA A 269 5.75 7.78 -14.73
CA ALA A 269 5.83 7.31 -16.13
C ALA A 269 5.14 5.94 -16.35
N SER A 270 4.99 5.13 -15.29
CA SER A 270 4.29 3.85 -15.34
C SER A 270 2.77 3.95 -15.24
N TYR A 271 2.22 5.16 -15.15
CA TYR A 271 0.77 5.37 -15.08
C TYR A 271 0.07 4.80 -16.33
N ASN A 272 -0.92 3.97 -16.10
CA ASN A 272 -1.80 3.47 -17.16
C ASN A 272 -3.23 3.91 -16.82
N GLN A 273 -3.69 4.94 -17.51
CA GLN A 273 -4.98 5.57 -17.24
C GLN A 273 -6.15 4.57 -17.32
N HIS A 274 -6.17 3.73 -18.34
CA HIS A 274 -7.23 2.74 -18.54
C HIS A 274 -7.28 1.76 -17.36
N ASP A 275 -6.16 1.17 -17.00
CA ASP A 275 -6.07 0.16 -15.96
C ASP A 275 -6.26 0.77 -14.56
N ALA A 276 -5.81 2.01 -14.35
CA ALA A 276 -6.04 2.77 -13.12
C ALA A 276 -7.53 3.05 -12.90
N GLN A 277 -8.26 3.46 -13.94
CA GLN A 277 -9.70 3.75 -13.88
C GLN A 277 -10.52 2.46 -13.68
N ASP A 278 -10.19 1.39 -14.39
CA ASP A 278 -10.84 0.09 -14.19
C ASP A 278 -10.59 -0.43 -12.76
N GLY A 279 -9.34 -0.36 -12.29
CA GLY A 279 -9.00 -0.78 -10.95
C GLY A 279 -9.71 0.04 -9.86
N TRP A 280 -9.86 1.34 -10.05
CA TRP A 280 -10.66 2.18 -9.17
C TRP A 280 -12.13 1.76 -9.16
N THR A 281 -12.69 1.49 -10.32
CA THR A 281 -14.08 1.00 -10.45
C THR A 281 -14.25 -0.35 -9.73
N ARG A 282 -13.33 -1.28 -9.89
CA ARG A 282 -13.31 -2.56 -9.17
C ARG A 282 -13.19 -2.36 -7.66
N LEU A 283 -12.32 -1.46 -7.22
CA LEU A 283 -12.15 -1.15 -5.80
C LEU A 283 -13.45 -0.67 -5.17
N ILE A 284 -14.12 0.31 -5.78
CA ILE A 284 -15.40 0.84 -5.28
C ILE A 284 -16.47 -0.27 -5.27
N ALA A 285 -16.58 -1.05 -6.33
CA ALA A 285 -17.52 -2.18 -6.41
C ALA A 285 -17.24 -3.22 -5.33
N TRP A 286 -15.96 -3.55 -5.08
CA TRP A 286 -15.53 -4.48 -4.04
C TRP A 286 -15.94 -4.00 -2.65
N PHE A 287 -15.73 -2.73 -2.36
CA PHE A 287 -16.13 -2.16 -1.08
C PHE A 287 -17.63 -2.21 -0.88
N HIS A 288 -18.43 -1.82 -1.89
CA HIS A 288 -19.89 -1.89 -1.82
C HIS A 288 -20.38 -3.34 -1.63
N GLN A 289 -19.83 -4.29 -2.37
CA GLN A 289 -20.18 -5.72 -2.27
C GLN A 289 -19.97 -6.26 -0.84
N HIS A 290 -18.99 -5.72 -0.12
CA HIS A 290 -18.67 -6.15 1.24
C HIS A 290 -19.20 -5.21 2.34
N GLY A 291 -20.17 -4.35 2.02
CA GLY A 291 -20.88 -3.51 2.97
C GLY A 291 -20.11 -2.26 3.43
N VAL A 292 -19.21 -1.76 2.57
CA VAL A 292 -18.50 -0.50 2.76
C VAL A 292 -18.92 0.45 1.63
N GLY A 293 -20.07 1.08 1.80
CA GLY A 293 -20.67 1.99 0.82
C GLY A 293 -22.04 2.44 1.18
#